data_fe39bf71805f3ec51f7cd7a283c1ce87
#
_entry.id   fe39bf71805f3ec51f7cd7a283c1ce87
#
_cell.length_a   1.000
_cell.length_b   1.000
_cell.length_c   1.000
_cell.angle_alpha   90.00
_cell.angle_beta   90.00
_cell.angle_gamma   90.00
#
_symmetry.space_group_name_H-M   'P 1'
#
loop_
_entity.id
_entity.type
_entity.pdbx_description
1 polymer ?
#
loop_
_entity_poly.entity_id
_entity_poly.type
_entity_poly.pdbx_seq_one_letter_code
_entity_poly.pdbx_strand_id
1 'polypeptide(L)'
;MVYNPIELDEYRYPLIVVHGDDGIIFDDMLLVQGEVPPRRFFGRWKDFGPCYVRGITEGNGNPPGNDMWLTYSMNKEDMWVTRVPVPVTYRVKTPVNDNFNSLIKGGSIPNWNTYSPKWAPVAVADFPDAKNKSLQLTDEDPYDYARAIRVFKETTKADLRLRLYAGQNNHGELSVDITDRYGNRPVRISLTERGEMEVMNGNKPVKIGVYKPGAWYDFRVVINASLNGSFDLFLNGKKVLSRAALAEAVKSVERISFRTGAYRDIPNRTTPNEVPEPPLRGADVKAAKAVYFVDDVASR
;
A
#
# COMPACT_ATOMS: atom_id res chain seq x y z
N MET A 1 5.47 -22.08 4.58
CA MET A 1 4.82 -22.51 3.31
C MET A 1 4.29 -21.28 2.59
N VAL A 2 4.29 -21.30 1.26
CA VAL A 2 3.74 -20.22 0.42
C VAL A 2 2.71 -20.84 -0.51
N TYR A 3 1.48 -20.33 -0.50
CA TYR A 3 0.40 -20.90 -1.31
C TYR A 3 -0.78 -19.92 -1.52
N ASN A 4 -1.75 -20.32 -2.34
CA ASN A 4 -3.04 -19.68 -2.49
C ASN A 4 -4.06 -20.36 -1.54
N PRO A 5 -4.71 -19.59 -0.64
CA PRO A 5 -5.62 -20.14 0.34
C PRO A 5 -7.04 -20.45 -0.18
N ILE A 6 -7.36 -20.05 -1.39
CA ILE A 6 -8.72 -20.20 -1.97
C ILE A 6 -8.75 -21.42 -2.87
N GLU A 7 -9.34 -22.50 -2.38
CA GLU A 7 -9.28 -23.82 -3.03
C GLU A 7 -10.00 -23.89 -4.38
N LEU A 8 -11.12 -23.21 -4.52
CA LEU A 8 -11.94 -23.24 -5.73
C LEU A 8 -11.67 -22.07 -6.69
N ASP A 9 -10.66 -21.27 -6.43
CA ASP A 9 -10.29 -20.14 -7.26
C ASP A 9 -9.16 -20.52 -8.22
N GLU A 10 -9.42 -20.45 -9.50
CA GLU A 10 -8.40 -20.60 -10.54
C GLU A 10 -7.40 -19.46 -10.54
N TYR A 11 -7.74 -18.32 -9.93
CA TYR A 11 -6.84 -17.24 -9.65
C TYR A 11 -5.92 -17.61 -8.49
N ARG A 12 -4.64 -17.45 -8.66
CA ARG A 12 -3.64 -17.82 -7.65
C ARG A 12 -3.32 -16.68 -6.71
N TYR A 13 -4.37 -16.01 -6.22
CA TYR A 13 -4.23 -14.93 -5.25
C TYR A 13 -5.27 -15.07 -4.11
N PRO A 14 -5.04 -14.45 -2.96
CA PRO A 14 -3.81 -13.76 -2.58
C PRO A 14 -2.63 -14.71 -2.48
N LEU A 15 -1.41 -14.20 -2.70
CA LEU A 15 -0.20 -14.92 -2.34
C LEU A 15 0.08 -14.71 -0.86
N ILE A 16 0.17 -15.80 -0.11
CA ILE A 16 0.37 -15.77 1.33
C ILE A 16 1.56 -16.62 1.77
N VAL A 17 2.06 -16.32 2.95
CA VAL A 17 2.95 -17.18 3.74
C VAL A 17 2.20 -17.63 4.98
N VAL A 18 2.25 -18.90 5.28
CA VAL A 18 1.80 -19.46 6.56
C VAL A 18 2.99 -20.02 7.32
N HIS A 19 2.92 -19.93 8.62
CA HIS A 19 3.93 -20.45 9.51
C HIS A 19 3.41 -21.74 10.19
N GLY A 20 4.30 -22.68 10.45
CA GLY A 20 4.02 -23.88 11.22
C GLY A 20 5.31 -24.41 11.81
N ASP A 21 5.29 -24.73 13.10
CA ASP A 21 6.48 -25.17 13.84
C ASP A 21 6.77 -26.66 13.66
N ASP A 22 5.74 -27.48 13.44
CA ASP A 22 5.85 -28.95 13.37
C ASP A 22 5.75 -29.50 11.92
N GLY A 23 5.49 -28.64 10.95
CA GLY A 23 5.28 -29.03 9.55
C GLY A 23 3.92 -29.69 9.27
N ILE A 24 3.03 -29.75 10.23
CA ILE A 24 1.69 -30.36 10.15
C ILE A 24 0.61 -29.32 10.32
N ILE A 25 0.72 -28.49 11.37
CA ILE A 25 -0.23 -27.41 11.66
C ILE A 25 0.39 -26.11 11.15
N PHE A 26 -0.36 -25.42 10.31
CA PHE A 26 0.00 -24.11 9.79
C PHE A 26 -1.04 -23.09 10.22
N ASP A 27 -0.62 -22.14 11.00
CA ASP A 27 -1.40 -21.00 11.47
C ASP A 27 -0.74 -19.68 11.00
N ASP A 28 -1.16 -18.55 11.53
CA ASP A 28 -0.58 -17.26 11.24
C ASP A 28 -0.38 -16.98 9.73
N MET A 29 -1.46 -16.66 9.08
CA MET A 29 -1.49 -16.32 7.66
C MET A 29 -1.01 -14.89 7.41
N LEU A 30 0.03 -14.72 6.59
CA LEU A 30 0.63 -13.45 6.24
C LEU A 30 0.49 -13.16 4.76
N LEU A 31 -0.01 -11.97 4.44
CA LEU A 31 -0.18 -11.53 3.08
C LEU A 31 1.16 -11.09 2.48
N VAL A 32 1.57 -11.73 1.38
CA VAL A 32 2.71 -11.32 0.55
C VAL A 32 2.24 -10.39 -0.56
N GLN A 33 1.21 -10.81 -1.29
CA GLN A 33 0.64 -10.05 -2.40
C GLN A 33 -0.88 -10.27 -2.45
N GLY A 34 -1.64 -9.23 -2.16
CA GLY A 34 -3.10 -9.28 -2.13
C GLY A 34 -3.76 -8.33 -3.12
N GLU A 35 -2.98 -7.47 -3.76
CA GLU A 35 -3.49 -6.60 -4.81
C GLU A 35 -3.07 -7.11 -6.18
N VAL A 36 -4.00 -7.02 -7.12
CA VAL A 36 -3.79 -7.49 -8.48
C VAL A 36 -4.05 -6.33 -9.42
N PRO A 37 -3.04 -5.89 -10.19
CA PRO A 37 -3.21 -4.87 -11.20
C PRO A 37 -4.17 -5.38 -12.29
N PRO A 38 -4.82 -4.49 -13.05
CA PRO A 38 -5.61 -4.88 -14.18
C PRO A 38 -4.72 -5.55 -15.24
N ARG A 39 -5.26 -6.57 -15.93
CA ARG A 39 -4.57 -7.12 -17.09
C ARG A 39 -4.55 -6.09 -18.21
N ARG A 40 -3.39 -5.86 -18.77
CA ARG A 40 -3.18 -4.86 -19.82
C ARG A 40 -3.42 -5.43 -21.21
N PHE A 41 -3.10 -6.72 -21.41
CA PHE A 41 -3.14 -7.36 -22.70
C PHE A 41 -3.99 -8.61 -22.67
N PHE A 42 -4.67 -8.91 -23.79
CA PHE A 42 -5.46 -10.12 -23.94
C PHE A 42 -4.56 -11.37 -24.03
N GLY A 43 -5.08 -12.46 -23.48
CA GLY A 43 -4.51 -13.80 -23.63
C GLY A 43 -5.46 -14.83 -23.04
N ARG A 44 -5.83 -15.83 -23.85
CA ARG A 44 -6.82 -16.86 -23.49
C ARG A 44 -6.54 -17.54 -22.16
N TRP A 45 -5.26 -17.78 -21.86
CA TRP A 45 -4.81 -18.52 -20.69
C TRP A 45 -4.13 -17.63 -19.66
N LYS A 46 -4.41 -16.34 -19.70
CA LYS A 46 -3.92 -15.40 -18.69
C LYS A 46 -4.81 -15.42 -17.45
N ASP A 47 -4.21 -15.76 -16.32
CA ASP A 47 -4.82 -15.67 -15.01
C ASP A 47 -4.60 -14.30 -14.39
N PHE A 48 -5.43 -13.93 -13.44
CA PHE A 48 -5.16 -12.79 -12.56
C PHE A 48 -4.25 -13.21 -11.40
N GLY A 49 -3.44 -12.27 -10.94
CA GLY A 49 -2.65 -12.43 -9.73
C GLY A 49 -1.31 -13.14 -9.90
N PRO A 50 -0.67 -13.48 -8.79
CA PRO A 50 0.65 -14.09 -8.76
C PRO A 50 0.59 -15.57 -9.18
N CYS A 51 1.30 -15.88 -10.26
CA CYS A 51 1.38 -17.24 -10.81
C CYS A 51 2.81 -17.77 -10.73
N TYR A 52 2.94 -19.11 -10.64
CA TYR A 52 4.23 -19.80 -10.73
C TYR A 52 5.28 -19.34 -9.73
N VAL A 53 4.89 -19.25 -8.47
CA VAL A 53 5.78 -18.80 -7.39
C VAL A 53 7.00 -19.72 -7.25
N ARG A 54 8.19 -19.13 -7.16
CA ARG A 54 9.46 -19.81 -6.93
C ARG A 54 10.29 -19.09 -5.88
N GLY A 55 11.00 -19.83 -5.06
CA GLY A 55 12.05 -19.30 -4.21
C GLY A 55 13.30 -18.94 -5.04
N ILE A 56 14.02 -17.93 -4.59
CA ILE A 56 15.33 -17.54 -5.16
C ILE A 56 16.40 -17.98 -4.17
N THR A 57 17.41 -18.69 -4.68
CA THR A 57 18.60 -19.08 -3.91
C THR A 57 19.86 -18.65 -4.63
N GLU A 58 20.92 -18.41 -3.89
CA GLU A 58 22.27 -18.24 -4.44
C GLU A 58 22.86 -19.59 -4.88
N GLY A 59 24.00 -19.58 -5.55
CA GLY A 59 24.67 -20.79 -6.03
C GLY A 59 25.06 -21.80 -4.94
N ASN A 60 25.09 -21.38 -3.67
CA ASN A 60 25.30 -22.21 -2.50
C ASN A 60 24.01 -22.86 -1.95
N GLY A 61 22.86 -22.61 -2.57
CA GLY A 61 21.56 -23.11 -2.16
C GLY A 61 20.86 -22.30 -1.06
N ASN A 62 21.48 -21.25 -0.54
CA ASN A 62 20.89 -20.38 0.48
C ASN A 62 20.15 -19.19 -0.17
N PRO A 63 19.12 -18.64 0.50
CA PRO A 63 18.50 -17.43 0.03
C PRO A 63 19.43 -16.22 0.22
N PRO A 64 19.37 -15.21 -0.67
CA PRO A 64 20.19 -14.01 -0.54
C PRO A 64 19.91 -13.26 0.77
N GLY A 65 20.95 -12.98 1.54
CA GLY A 65 20.86 -12.20 2.78
C GLY A 65 20.04 -12.82 3.90
N ASN A 66 19.82 -14.13 3.88
CA ASN A 66 19.02 -14.91 4.85
C ASN A 66 17.53 -14.52 4.88
N ASP A 67 17.04 -13.79 3.93
CA ASP A 67 15.60 -13.52 3.76
C ASP A 67 14.98 -14.49 2.76
N MET A 68 13.68 -14.69 2.85
CA MET A 68 12.95 -15.45 1.84
C MET A 68 12.67 -14.54 0.63
N TRP A 69 13.20 -14.92 -0.52
CA TRP A 69 12.95 -14.24 -1.77
C TRP A 69 12.04 -15.09 -2.65
N LEU A 70 11.00 -14.46 -3.17
CA LEU A 70 10.00 -15.09 -4.01
C LEU A 70 9.95 -14.36 -5.34
N THR A 71 9.97 -15.12 -6.45
CA THR A 71 9.65 -14.62 -7.77
C THR A 71 8.36 -15.25 -8.27
N TYR A 72 7.56 -14.49 -8.98
CA TYR A 72 6.29 -14.92 -9.56
C TYR A 72 5.91 -14.04 -10.74
N SER A 73 5.07 -14.59 -11.62
CA SER A 73 4.48 -13.83 -12.71
C SER A 73 3.19 -13.17 -12.23
N MET A 74 3.05 -11.87 -12.40
CA MET A 74 1.82 -11.14 -12.12
C MET A 74 0.97 -11.07 -13.39
N ASN A 75 -0.26 -11.60 -13.34
CA ASN A 75 -1.20 -11.69 -14.48
C ASN A 75 -0.62 -12.39 -15.71
N LYS A 76 0.48 -13.14 -15.59
CA LYS A 76 1.29 -13.64 -16.71
C LYS A 76 1.75 -12.54 -17.68
N GLU A 77 1.97 -11.34 -17.16
CA GLU A 77 2.43 -10.16 -17.91
C GLU A 77 3.81 -9.70 -17.45
N ASP A 78 4.01 -9.59 -16.13
CA ASP A 78 5.25 -9.11 -15.54
C ASP A 78 5.86 -10.12 -14.58
N MET A 79 7.17 -10.07 -14.42
CA MET A 79 7.89 -10.83 -13.39
C MET A 79 8.12 -9.96 -12.16
N TRP A 80 7.66 -10.44 -11.04
CA TRP A 80 7.78 -9.78 -9.75
C TRP A 80 8.73 -10.52 -8.83
N VAL A 81 9.42 -9.75 -7.99
CA VAL A 81 10.26 -10.26 -6.91
C VAL A 81 9.82 -9.62 -5.61
N THR A 82 9.55 -10.44 -4.61
CA THR A 82 9.20 -9.99 -3.26
C THR A 82 10.17 -10.58 -2.26
N ARG A 83 10.68 -9.74 -1.39
CA ARG A 83 11.50 -10.13 -0.25
C ARG A 83 10.62 -10.22 0.99
N VAL A 84 10.65 -11.36 1.67
CA VAL A 84 9.98 -11.59 2.94
C VAL A 84 11.05 -11.73 4.02
N PRO A 85 11.18 -10.78 4.96
CA PRO A 85 12.14 -10.87 6.04
C PRO A 85 11.93 -12.10 6.91
N VAL A 86 13.03 -12.75 7.34
CA VAL A 86 13.00 -13.91 8.22
C VAL A 86 13.76 -13.55 9.51
N PRO A 87 13.25 -13.87 10.71
CA PRO A 87 11.98 -14.55 10.96
C PRO A 87 10.76 -13.70 10.60
N VAL A 88 9.71 -14.35 10.15
CA VAL A 88 8.43 -13.70 9.86
C VAL A 88 7.79 -13.26 11.16
N THR A 89 7.32 -12.01 11.23
CA THR A 89 6.66 -11.46 12.42
C THR A 89 5.20 -11.15 12.15
N TYR A 90 4.32 -11.52 13.07
CA TYR A 90 2.86 -11.39 12.92
C TYR A 90 2.29 -10.14 13.55
N ARG A 91 3.01 -9.56 14.50
CA ARG A 91 2.53 -8.40 15.25
C ARG A 91 3.66 -7.41 15.47
N VAL A 92 3.44 -6.18 15.09
CA VAL A 92 4.31 -5.07 15.46
C VAL A 92 4.00 -4.68 16.90
N LYS A 93 5.04 -4.63 17.76
CA LYS A 93 4.92 -4.35 19.21
C LYS A 93 5.36 -2.93 19.58
N THR A 94 6.02 -2.25 18.65
CA THR A 94 6.64 -0.93 18.89
C THR A 94 5.87 0.19 18.17
N PRO A 95 5.89 1.41 18.70
CA PRO A 95 5.47 2.59 17.95
C PRO A 95 6.31 2.79 16.69
N VAL A 96 5.75 3.46 15.71
CA VAL A 96 6.45 3.89 14.50
C VAL A 96 7.02 5.29 14.71
N ASN A 97 8.21 5.52 14.20
CA ASN A 97 8.85 6.83 14.11
C ASN A 97 9.84 6.82 12.95
N ASP A 98 9.31 6.93 11.75
CA ASP A 98 10.06 6.77 10.50
C ASP A 98 10.25 8.13 9.82
N ASN A 99 11.51 8.58 9.69
CA ASN A 99 11.90 9.80 8.99
C ASN A 99 12.80 9.54 7.78
N PHE A 100 13.05 8.30 7.44
CA PHE A 100 13.81 7.82 6.28
C PHE A 100 15.28 8.30 6.17
N ASN A 101 15.75 9.18 7.03
CA ASN A 101 17.05 9.86 6.91
C ASN A 101 18.26 8.91 6.93
N SER A 102 18.18 7.81 7.67
CA SER A 102 19.23 6.80 7.75
C SER A 102 19.25 5.81 6.60
N LEU A 103 18.23 5.83 5.73
CA LEU A 103 18.09 4.87 4.65
C LEU A 103 18.91 5.28 3.43
N ILE A 104 19.23 4.29 2.59
CA ILE A 104 19.93 4.50 1.33
C ILE A 104 18.92 4.88 0.25
N LYS A 105 19.23 5.92 -0.52
CA LYS A 105 18.44 6.33 -1.69
C LYS A 105 18.25 5.16 -2.65
N GLY A 106 17.00 4.88 -3.01
CA GLY A 106 16.64 3.75 -3.88
C GLY A 106 16.89 2.37 -3.27
N GLY A 107 17.32 2.30 -2.01
CA GLY A 107 17.54 1.03 -1.30
C GLY A 107 16.25 0.45 -0.70
N SER A 108 16.40 -0.62 0.07
CA SER A 108 15.27 -1.25 0.78
C SER A 108 14.67 -0.31 1.82
N ILE A 109 13.37 -0.44 2.04
CA ILE A 109 12.61 0.34 3.00
C ILE A 109 12.14 -0.61 4.12
N PRO A 110 12.96 -0.83 5.15
CA PRO A 110 12.67 -1.80 6.21
C PRO A 110 11.33 -1.51 6.90
N ASN A 111 10.59 -2.57 7.23
CA ASN A 111 9.29 -2.52 7.90
C ASN A 111 8.14 -1.87 7.10
N TRP A 112 8.37 -1.51 5.86
CA TRP A 112 7.34 -1.07 4.95
C TRP A 112 7.01 -2.15 3.92
N ASN A 113 5.73 -2.41 3.70
CA ASN A 113 5.27 -3.21 2.59
C ASN A 113 5.00 -2.29 1.41
N THR A 114 5.72 -2.49 0.31
CA THR A 114 5.61 -1.65 -0.88
C THR A 114 5.07 -2.44 -2.06
N TYR A 115 4.17 -1.83 -2.80
CA TYR A 115 3.77 -2.22 -4.13
C TYR A 115 4.34 -1.18 -5.10
N SER A 116 5.28 -1.61 -5.94
CA SER A 116 6.15 -0.70 -6.69
C SER A 116 6.31 -1.18 -8.14
N PRO A 117 5.27 -1.06 -8.97
CA PRO A 117 5.34 -1.41 -10.38
C PRO A 117 6.27 -0.47 -11.16
N LYS A 118 6.63 -0.88 -12.37
CA LYS A 118 7.64 -0.21 -13.21
C LYS A 118 7.39 1.29 -13.40
N TRP A 119 6.12 1.69 -13.58
CA TRP A 119 5.74 3.09 -13.82
C TRP A 119 5.11 3.77 -12.61
N ALA A 120 4.96 3.03 -11.52
CA ALA A 120 4.52 3.58 -10.25
C ALA A 120 5.46 3.17 -9.10
N PRO A 121 6.75 3.57 -9.13
CA PRO A 121 7.74 3.14 -8.14
C PRO A 121 7.57 3.84 -6.80
N VAL A 122 7.92 3.08 -5.74
CA VAL A 122 8.13 3.56 -4.37
C VAL A 122 9.62 3.48 -4.05
N ALA A 123 10.22 4.56 -3.57
CA ALA A 123 11.65 4.58 -3.25
C ALA A 123 11.97 5.61 -2.14
N VAL A 124 13.10 5.44 -1.48
CA VAL A 124 13.70 6.49 -0.65
C VAL A 124 14.36 7.50 -1.57
N ALA A 125 14.07 8.78 -1.39
CA ALA A 125 14.62 9.89 -2.17
C ALA A 125 15.38 10.88 -1.30
N ASP A 126 16.41 11.52 -1.87
CA ASP A 126 17.09 12.68 -1.28
C ASP A 126 16.18 13.92 -1.44
N PHE A 127 15.11 13.98 -0.66
CA PHE A 127 14.14 15.07 -0.72
C PHE A 127 13.65 15.43 0.70
N PRO A 128 13.70 16.71 1.09
CA PRO A 128 14.12 17.88 0.29
C PRO A 128 15.64 17.93 -0.01
N ASP A 129 16.46 17.14 0.67
CA ASP A 129 17.91 17.08 0.45
C ASP A 129 18.50 15.74 0.96
N ALA A 130 19.81 15.52 0.77
CA ALA A 130 20.47 14.26 1.14
C ALA A 130 20.54 13.99 2.65
N LYS A 131 20.32 15.01 3.51
CA LYS A 131 20.32 14.86 4.96
C LYS A 131 18.91 14.64 5.52
N ASN A 132 17.92 15.09 4.77
CA ASN A 132 16.52 14.95 5.12
C ASN A 132 15.80 14.22 3.97
N LYS A 133 15.72 12.91 4.05
CA LYS A 133 15.16 12.05 3.02
C LYS A 133 13.69 11.77 3.27
N SER A 134 12.99 11.42 2.22
CA SER A 134 11.57 11.07 2.28
C SER A 134 11.27 9.80 1.50
N LEU A 135 10.16 9.19 1.80
CA LEU A 135 9.56 8.15 0.96
C LEU A 135 8.88 8.82 -0.23
N GLN A 136 9.31 8.48 -1.43
CA GLN A 136 8.73 8.96 -2.68
C GLN A 136 7.81 7.91 -3.28
N LEU A 137 6.59 8.33 -3.63
CA LEU A 137 5.69 7.60 -4.49
C LEU A 137 5.59 8.36 -5.81
N THR A 138 5.93 7.70 -6.90
CA THR A 138 5.78 8.25 -8.25
C THR A 138 4.71 7.45 -8.97
N ASP A 139 3.90 8.10 -9.78
CA ASP A 139 2.89 7.45 -10.59
C ASP A 139 2.88 8.05 -11.99
N GLU A 140 3.20 7.23 -12.98
CA GLU A 140 3.11 7.48 -14.41
C GLU A 140 2.30 6.36 -15.09
N ASP A 141 1.69 5.47 -14.29
CA ASP A 141 0.95 4.33 -14.83
C ASP A 141 -0.52 4.72 -15.09
N PRO A 142 -1.06 4.47 -16.28
CA PRO A 142 -2.46 4.82 -16.58
C PRO A 142 -3.47 3.94 -15.84
N TYR A 143 -3.06 2.79 -15.28
CA TYR A 143 -3.96 1.79 -14.72
C TYR A 143 -3.50 1.19 -13.41
N ASP A 144 -2.21 1.23 -13.10
CA ASP A 144 -1.64 0.72 -11.85
C ASP A 144 -1.31 1.87 -10.90
N TYR A 145 -0.66 1.60 -9.77
CA TYR A 145 -0.44 2.58 -8.70
C TYR A 145 0.80 2.25 -7.88
N ALA A 146 1.36 3.24 -7.22
CA ALA A 146 2.34 3.06 -6.15
C ALA A 146 1.63 2.90 -4.81
N ARG A 147 2.09 1.98 -3.94
CA ARG A 147 1.58 1.87 -2.58
C ARG A 147 2.69 1.56 -1.58
N ALA A 148 2.60 2.20 -0.41
CA ALA A 148 3.44 1.92 0.74
C ALA A 148 2.58 1.78 2.00
N ILE A 149 2.73 0.67 2.72
CA ILE A 149 2.01 0.41 3.97
C ILE A 149 3.01 0.25 5.11
N ARG A 150 2.74 0.93 6.22
CA ARG A 150 3.44 0.78 7.49
C ARG A 150 2.50 0.19 8.53
N VAL A 151 2.89 -0.96 9.07
CA VAL A 151 2.18 -1.58 10.19
C VAL A 151 2.71 -0.98 11.50
N PHE A 152 1.82 -0.59 12.40
CA PHE A 152 2.13 -0.16 13.75
C PHE A 152 1.43 -1.05 14.78
N LYS A 153 1.74 -0.86 16.06
CA LYS A 153 1.12 -1.61 17.14
C LYS A 153 -0.39 -1.44 17.10
N GLU A 154 -1.13 -2.56 17.01
CA GLU A 154 -2.59 -2.56 17.06
C GLU A 154 -3.10 -1.82 18.30
N THR A 155 -4.04 -0.91 18.10
CA THR A 155 -4.60 -0.08 19.17
C THR A 155 -6.04 0.34 18.88
N THR A 156 -6.80 0.54 19.95
CA THR A 156 -8.13 1.15 19.92
C THR A 156 -8.06 2.69 19.96
N LYS A 157 -6.91 3.24 20.36
CA LYS A 157 -6.67 4.69 20.40
C LYS A 157 -5.33 4.98 19.76
N ALA A 158 -5.33 5.69 18.64
CA ALA A 158 -4.13 6.03 17.89
C ALA A 158 -3.97 7.55 17.80
N ASP A 159 -2.74 8.03 17.95
CA ASP A 159 -2.30 9.38 17.58
C ASP A 159 -1.25 9.22 16.48
N LEU A 160 -1.64 9.45 15.25
CA LEU A 160 -0.80 9.29 14.07
C LEU A 160 -0.38 10.64 13.53
N ARG A 161 0.87 10.76 13.15
CA ARG A 161 1.44 11.96 12.54
C ARG A 161 2.17 11.60 11.27
N LEU A 162 2.10 12.47 10.29
CA LEU A 162 2.77 12.31 9.00
C LEU A 162 2.89 13.66 8.30
N ARG A 163 3.84 13.77 7.41
CA ARG A 163 4.00 14.90 6.53
C ARG A 163 3.84 14.46 5.09
N LEU A 164 3.13 15.25 4.31
CA LEU A 164 2.87 14.99 2.90
C LEU A 164 3.32 16.19 2.06
N TYR A 165 3.88 15.88 0.90
CA TYR A 165 4.21 16.85 -0.13
C TYR A 165 3.71 16.31 -1.47
N ALA A 166 3.12 17.17 -2.29
CA ALA A 166 2.75 16.87 -3.66
C ALA A 166 3.49 17.79 -4.62
N GLY A 167 4.09 17.21 -5.66
CA GLY A 167 4.78 17.96 -6.70
C GLY A 167 3.81 18.67 -7.69
N GLN A 168 2.56 18.23 -7.72
CA GLN A 168 1.49 18.71 -8.61
C GLN A 168 0.16 18.78 -7.86
N ASN A 169 -0.84 19.45 -8.44
CA ASN A 169 -2.21 19.53 -7.89
C ASN A 169 -3.31 19.56 -8.96
N ASN A 170 -2.98 19.21 -10.18
CA ASN A 170 -3.89 19.25 -11.34
C ASN A 170 -3.99 17.89 -12.06
N HIS A 171 -3.36 16.87 -11.52
CA HIS A 171 -3.42 15.48 -11.96
C HIS A 171 -2.86 14.58 -10.88
N GLY A 172 -3.16 13.28 -10.98
CA GLY A 172 -2.80 12.29 -9.98
C GLY A 172 -3.60 12.42 -8.69
N GLU A 173 -3.63 11.36 -7.91
CA GLU A 173 -4.33 11.27 -6.65
C GLU A 173 -3.44 10.56 -5.64
N LEU A 174 -3.48 10.98 -4.36
CA LEU A 174 -2.88 10.26 -3.25
C LEU A 174 -3.94 9.99 -2.19
N SER A 175 -4.17 8.72 -1.90
CA SER A 175 -4.97 8.28 -0.76
C SER A 175 -4.07 7.95 0.43
N VAL A 176 -4.47 8.41 1.62
CA VAL A 176 -3.89 8.03 2.90
C VAL A 176 -4.98 7.35 3.71
N ASP A 177 -4.86 6.05 3.90
CA ASP A 177 -5.83 5.26 4.63
C ASP A 177 -5.22 4.76 5.94
N ILE A 178 -5.98 4.86 7.03
CA ILE A 178 -5.67 4.16 8.27
C ILE A 178 -6.59 2.96 8.32
N THR A 179 -6.03 1.76 8.56
CA THR A 179 -6.79 0.52 8.42
C THR A 179 -6.60 -0.41 9.61
N ASP A 180 -7.56 -1.32 9.75
CA ASP A 180 -7.37 -2.52 10.58
C ASP A 180 -6.60 -3.61 9.81
N ARG A 181 -6.41 -4.77 10.43
CA ARG A 181 -5.73 -5.92 9.80
C ARG A 181 -6.51 -6.58 8.67
N TYR A 182 -7.81 -6.36 8.62
CA TYR A 182 -8.70 -6.96 7.62
C TYR A 182 -8.85 -6.08 6.37
N GLY A 183 -8.27 -4.87 6.39
CA GLY A 183 -8.34 -3.94 5.26
C GLY A 183 -9.53 -2.97 5.32
N ASN A 184 -10.32 -2.98 6.42
CA ASN A 184 -11.33 -1.95 6.63
C ASN A 184 -10.64 -0.60 6.81
N ARG A 185 -11.18 0.45 6.20
CA ARG A 185 -10.59 1.79 6.11
C ARG A 185 -11.42 2.82 6.89
N PRO A 186 -11.33 2.85 8.24
CA PRO A 186 -12.10 3.79 9.06
C PRO A 186 -11.74 5.26 8.81
N VAL A 187 -10.51 5.56 8.45
CA VAL A 187 -10.09 6.93 8.11
C VAL A 187 -9.49 6.93 6.70
N ARG A 188 -10.03 7.79 5.85
CA ARG A 188 -9.61 7.97 4.45
C ARG A 188 -9.39 9.44 4.18
N ILE A 189 -8.17 9.81 3.82
CA ILE A 189 -7.76 11.16 3.44
C ILE A 189 -7.32 11.10 1.98
N SER A 190 -7.73 12.05 1.15
CA SER A 190 -7.36 12.12 -0.25
C SER A 190 -6.80 13.49 -0.62
N LEU A 191 -5.68 13.50 -1.34
CA LEU A 191 -5.22 14.62 -2.13
C LEU A 191 -5.70 14.35 -3.56
N THR A 192 -6.72 15.10 -4.01
CA THR A 192 -7.38 14.83 -5.29
C THR A 192 -6.65 15.48 -6.46
N GLU A 193 -6.90 14.99 -7.66
CA GLU A 193 -6.39 15.57 -8.91
C GLU A 193 -6.82 17.04 -9.17
N ARG A 194 -7.80 17.54 -8.40
CA ARG A 194 -8.28 18.94 -8.46
C ARG A 194 -7.59 19.85 -7.46
N GLY A 195 -6.56 19.38 -6.77
CA GLY A 195 -5.86 20.18 -5.75
C GLY A 195 -6.62 20.32 -4.44
N GLU A 196 -7.58 19.44 -4.17
CA GLU A 196 -8.40 19.46 -2.97
C GLU A 196 -7.91 18.41 -1.97
N MET A 197 -7.99 18.73 -0.69
CA MET A 197 -7.84 17.77 0.40
C MET A 197 -9.23 17.38 0.88
N GLU A 198 -9.55 16.10 0.83
CA GLU A 198 -10.82 15.54 1.23
C GLU A 198 -10.63 14.47 2.31
N VAL A 199 -11.62 14.32 3.18
CA VAL A 199 -11.65 13.29 4.22
C VAL A 199 -13.05 12.71 4.31
N MET A 200 -13.14 11.40 4.44
CA MET A 200 -14.42 10.75 4.69
C MET A 200 -14.88 11.02 6.14
N ASN A 201 -16.09 11.54 6.29
CA ASN A 201 -16.81 11.63 7.56
C ASN A 201 -18.04 10.70 7.46
N GLY A 202 -17.90 9.50 8.05
CA GLY A 202 -18.79 8.40 7.74
C GLY A 202 -18.69 8.06 6.23
N ASN A 203 -19.82 8.08 5.55
CA ASN A 203 -19.93 7.79 4.11
C ASN A 203 -19.89 9.04 3.20
N LYS A 204 -19.59 10.23 3.77
CA LYS A 204 -19.60 11.49 3.03
C LYS A 204 -18.19 12.09 2.94
N PRO A 205 -17.70 12.43 1.74
CA PRO A 205 -16.48 13.19 1.61
C PRO A 205 -16.70 14.63 2.10
N VAL A 206 -15.73 15.16 2.84
CA VAL A 206 -15.70 16.53 3.35
C VAL A 206 -14.40 17.18 2.88
N LYS A 207 -14.50 18.29 2.17
CA LYS A 207 -13.34 19.09 1.79
C LYS A 207 -12.80 19.82 3.03
N ILE A 208 -11.55 19.61 3.35
CA ILE A 208 -10.85 20.22 4.49
C ILE A 208 -9.89 21.32 4.08
N GLY A 209 -9.59 21.47 2.79
CA GLY A 209 -8.72 22.49 2.26
C GLY A 209 -8.38 22.29 0.79
N VAL A 210 -7.42 23.09 0.34
CA VAL A 210 -6.76 22.94 -0.96
C VAL A 210 -5.27 22.81 -0.71
N TYR A 211 -4.57 22.07 -1.55
CA TYR A 211 -3.12 21.98 -1.48
C TYR A 211 -2.47 22.65 -2.68
N LYS A 212 -1.28 23.16 -2.45
CA LYS A 212 -0.43 23.76 -3.48
C LYS A 212 0.71 22.81 -3.82
N PRO A 213 1.10 22.70 -5.08
CA PRO A 213 2.32 21.95 -5.41
C PRO A 213 3.52 22.60 -4.76
N GLY A 214 4.47 21.80 -4.33
CA GLY A 214 5.69 22.31 -3.73
C GLY A 214 5.60 22.66 -2.25
N ALA A 215 4.52 22.30 -1.56
CA ALA A 215 4.34 22.59 -0.14
C ALA A 215 4.21 21.32 0.70
N TRP A 216 4.80 21.34 1.90
CA TRP A 216 4.60 20.32 2.92
C TRP A 216 3.36 20.61 3.74
N TYR A 217 2.65 19.53 4.11
CA TYR A 217 1.47 19.56 4.95
C TYR A 217 1.62 18.58 6.10
N ASP A 218 1.48 19.07 7.33
CA ASP A 218 1.54 18.26 8.54
C ASP A 218 0.14 17.76 8.88
N PHE A 219 -0.04 16.45 8.90
CA PHE A 219 -1.27 15.80 9.33
C PHE A 219 -1.09 15.15 10.70
N ARG A 220 -2.11 15.27 11.54
CA ARG A 220 -2.24 14.49 12.76
C ARG A 220 -3.67 13.95 12.84
N VAL A 221 -3.80 12.65 13.05
CA VAL A 221 -5.07 11.96 13.17
C VAL A 221 -5.15 11.32 14.54
N VAL A 222 -6.14 11.71 15.34
CA VAL A 222 -6.40 11.11 16.65
C VAL A 222 -7.66 10.26 16.56
N ILE A 223 -7.52 8.95 16.68
CA ILE A 223 -8.58 7.98 16.44
C ILE A 223 -9.01 7.34 17.75
N ASN A 224 -10.32 7.20 17.92
CA ASN A 224 -10.94 6.30 18.89
C ASN A 224 -11.68 5.22 18.10
N ALA A 225 -11.03 4.08 17.91
CA ALA A 225 -11.58 2.95 17.15
C ALA A 225 -12.59 2.19 18.00
N SER A 226 -13.83 2.14 17.53
CA SER A 226 -14.93 1.32 18.06
C SER A 226 -16.02 1.23 17.02
N LEU A 227 -17.03 0.39 17.23
CA LEU A 227 -18.17 0.27 16.31
C LEU A 227 -18.88 1.61 16.03
N ASN A 228 -18.87 2.52 17.01
CA ASN A 228 -19.36 3.91 16.88
C ASN A 228 -18.20 4.89 17.10
N GLY A 229 -17.04 4.55 16.58
CA GLY A 229 -15.82 5.32 16.75
C GLY A 229 -15.81 6.65 16.02
N SER A 230 -14.81 7.46 16.35
CA SER A 230 -14.64 8.78 15.74
C SER A 230 -13.16 9.14 15.70
N PHE A 231 -12.85 10.16 14.90
CA PHE A 231 -11.49 10.72 14.87
C PHE A 231 -11.51 12.25 14.81
N ASP A 232 -10.43 12.83 15.30
CA ASP A 232 -10.09 14.23 15.12
C ASP A 232 -8.99 14.33 14.07
N LEU A 233 -9.07 15.32 13.19
CA LEU A 233 -8.05 15.60 12.21
C LEU A 233 -7.49 17.00 12.38
N PHE A 234 -6.16 17.09 12.35
CA PHE A 234 -5.43 18.34 12.37
C PHE A 234 -4.60 18.46 11.08
N LEU A 235 -4.61 19.66 10.51
CA LEU A 235 -3.81 20.05 9.35
C LEU A 235 -2.97 21.27 9.73
N ASN A 236 -1.64 21.16 9.60
CA ASN A 236 -0.68 22.21 9.97
C ASN A 236 -0.94 22.76 11.39
N GLY A 237 -1.16 21.85 12.35
CA GLY A 237 -1.43 22.18 13.75
C GLY A 237 -2.87 22.65 14.06
N LYS A 238 -3.68 22.99 13.05
CA LYS A 238 -5.07 23.42 13.25
C LYS A 238 -6.03 22.24 13.17
N LYS A 239 -6.93 22.08 14.13
CA LYS A 239 -8.01 21.09 14.07
C LYS A 239 -9.00 21.47 12.96
N VAL A 240 -9.12 20.64 11.94
CA VAL A 240 -10.00 20.85 10.78
C VAL A 240 -11.27 19.98 10.84
N LEU A 241 -11.21 18.84 11.53
CA LEU A 241 -12.38 18.02 11.86
C LEU A 241 -12.34 17.64 13.33
N SER A 242 -13.50 17.60 13.97
CA SER A 242 -13.67 17.16 15.35
C SER A 242 -14.75 16.10 15.42
N ARG A 243 -14.41 14.96 16.03
CA ARG A 243 -15.30 13.80 16.22
C ARG A 243 -15.98 13.36 14.91
N ALA A 244 -15.23 13.37 13.81
CA ALA A 244 -15.70 12.84 12.53
C ALA A 244 -16.00 11.35 12.66
N ALA A 245 -17.08 10.88 12.06
CA ALA A 245 -17.47 9.48 12.09
C ALA A 245 -16.48 8.65 11.25
N LEU A 246 -16.17 7.44 11.71
CA LEU A 246 -15.39 6.48 10.94
C LEU A 246 -16.14 6.10 9.66
N ALA A 247 -15.43 5.98 8.54
CA ALA A 247 -16.02 5.56 7.27
C ALA A 247 -16.42 4.07 7.29
N GLU A 248 -15.68 3.26 8.03
CA GLU A 248 -15.97 1.85 8.27
C GLU A 248 -15.79 1.56 9.76
N ALA A 249 -16.72 0.79 10.34
CA ALA A 249 -16.67 0.41 11.75
C ALA A 249 -15.56 -0.60 12.00
N VAL A 250 -14.68 -0.32 12.94
CA VAL A 250 -13.54 -1.19 13.31
C VAL A 250 -13.41 -1.26 14.82
N LYS A 251 -12.81 -2.35 15.31
CA LYS A 251 -12.50 -2.51 16.74
C LYS A 251 -11.14 -1.92 17.11
N SER A 252 -10.21 -1.90 16.17
CA SER A 252 -8.84 -1.41 16.34
C SER A 252 -8.29 -0.93 15.00
N VAL A 253 -7.14 -0.27 15.02
CA VAL A 253 -6.35 0.09 13.84
C VAL A 253 -4.89 -0.32 14.03
N GLU A 254 -4.19 -0.66 12.93
CA GLU A 254 -2.80 -1.07 12.99
C GLU A 254 -1.97 -0.73 11.75
N ARG A 255 -2.54 -0.07 10.75
CA ARG A 255 -1.83 0.22 9.49
C ARG A 255 -2.11 1.63 9.01
N ILE A 256 -1.08 2.22 8.39
CA ILE A 256 -1.21 3.41 7.57
C ILE A 256 -0.74 3.07 6.16
N SER A 257 -1.54 3.41 5.17
CA SER A 257 -1.32 3.16 3.75
C SER A 257 -1.28 4.45 2.97
N PHE A 258 -0.31 4.59 2.10
CA PHE A 258 -0.18 5.65 1.10
C PHE A 258 -0.30 5.00 -0.27
N ARG A 259 -1.25 5.46 -1.09
CA ARG A 259 -1.54 4.86 -2.38
C ARG A 259 -1.85 5.93 -3.42
N THR A 260 -1.20 5.86 -4.56
CA THR A 260 -1.52 6.69 -5.72
C THR A 260 -2.65 6.06 -6.55
N GLY A 261 -3.27 6.86 -7.41
CA GLY A 261 -4.29 6.41 -8.34
C GLY A 261 -5.62 6.01 -7.68
N ALA A 262 -6.63 5.84 -8.50
CA ALA A 262 -7.96 5.48 -8.06
C ALA A 262 -8.06 4.01 -7.57
N TYR A 263 -8.93 3.75 -6.61
CA TYR A 263 -9.28 2.38 -6.23
C TYR A 263 -10.08 1.71 -7.34
N ARG A 264 -9.82 0.42 -7.55
CA ARG A 264 -10.48 -0.40 -8.57
C ARG A 264 -11.04 -1.66 -7.96
N ASP A 265 -12.06 -2.20 -8.61
CA ASP A 265 -12.61 -3.50 -8.24
C ASP A 265 -11.57 -4.61 -8.47
N ILE A 266 -11.59 -5.58 -7.59
CA ILE A 266 -10.77 -6.78 -7.73
C ILE A 266 -11.31 -7.59 -8.90
N PRO A 267 -10.45 -8.11 -9.80
CA PRO A 267 -10.90 -8.99 -10.87
C PRO A 267 -11.56 -10.24 -10.31
N ASN A 268 -12.64 -10.68 -10.91
CA ASN A 268 -13.45 -11.83 -10.48
C ASN A 268 -13.74 -12.82 -11.61
N ARG A 269 -12.77 -13.04 -12.47
CA ARG A 269 -12.90 -13.92 -13.63
C ARG A 269 -12.14 -15.21 -13.45
N THR A 270 -12.72 -16.26 -14.00
CA THR A 270 -12.06 -17.57 -14.14
C THR A 270 -11.26 -17.65 -15.43
N THR A 271 -10.33 -18.59 -15.47
CA THR A 271 -9.55 -18.98 -16.65
C THR A 271 -10.03 -20.35 -17.14
N PRO A 272 -10.13 -20.62 -18.46
CA PRO A 272 -9.75 -19.73 -19.57
C PRO A 272 -10.79 -18.65 -19.87
N ASN A 273 -10.35 -17.54 -20.42
CA ASN A 273 -11.27 -16.55 -20.97
C ASN A 273 -11.79 -17.04 -22.33
N GLU A 274 -13.03 -17.43 -22.39
CA GLU A 274 -13.66 -17.87 -23.64
C GLU A 274 -13.93 -16.70 -24.57
N VAL A 275 -14.24 -15.55 -24.01
CA VAL A 275 -14.45 -14.32 -24.78
C VAL A 275 -13.19 -13.45 -24.68
N PRO A 276 -12.58 -13.09 -25.83
CA PRO A 276 -11.46 -12.16 -25.84
C PRO A 276 -11.83 -10.81 -25.22
N GLU A 277 -10.98 -10.33 -24.32
CA GLU A 277 -11.07 -8.98 -23.83
C GLU A 277 -10.10 -8.10 -24.61
N PRO A 278 -10.53 -6.92 -25.05
CA PRO A 278 -9.61 -6.00 -25.66
C PRO A 278 -8.53 -5.59 -24.65
N PRO A 279 -7.30 -5.32 -25.10
CA PRO A 279 -6.29 -4.69 -24.26
C PRO A 279 -6.80 -3.37 -23.67
N LEU A 280 -6.32 -3.00 -22.50
CA LEU A 280 -6.60 -1.69 -21.92
C LEU A 280 -5.98 -0.61 -22.83
N ARG A 281 -6.80 0.35 -23.22
CA ARG A 281 -6.36 1.43 -24.12
C ARG A 281 -5.26 2.25 -23.48
N GLY A 282 -4.12 2.39 -24.18
CA GLY A 282 -2.99 3.16 -23.69
C GLY A 282 -2.23 2.52 -22.51
N ALA A 283 -2.39 1.21 -22.28
CA ALA A 283 -1.70 0.51 -21.20
C ALA A 283 -0.17 0.49 -21.35
N ASP A 284 0.33 0.77 -22.54
CA ASP A 284 1.74 0.89 -22.89
C ASP A 284 2.23 2.34 -23.00
N VAL A 285 1.39 3.31 -22.64
CA VAL A 285 1.69 4.74 -22.69
C VAL A 285 1.65 5.33 -21.28
N LYS A 286 2.72 5.97 -20.87
CA LYS A 286 2.78 6.63 -19.57
C LYS A 286 1.77 7.77 -19.44
N ALA A 287 1.13 7.86 -18.27
CA ALA A 287 0.33 8.99 -17.86
C ALA A 287 1.19 10.19 -17.44
N ALA A 288 0.58 11.33 -17.18
CA ALA A 288 1.25 12.49 -16.61
C ALA A 288 1.86 12.11 -15.23
N LYS A 289 3.12 12.46 -15.04
CA LYS A 289 3.89 12.08 -13.85
C LYS A 289 3.39 12.77 -12.59
N ALA A 290 2.80 12.02 -11.68
CA ALA A 290 2.48 12.47 -10.34
C ALA A 290 3.58 12.04 -9.35
N VAL A 291 3.96 12.94 -8.44
CA VAL A 291 5.02 12.69 -7.44
C VAL A 291 4.55 13.16 -6.08
N TYR A 292 4.64 12.26 -5.11
CA TYR A 292 4.33 12.54 -3.70
C TYR A 292 5.49 12.14 -2.82
N PHE A 293 5.69 12.89 -1.73
CA PHE A 293 6.65 12.52 -0.70
C PHE A 293 5.94 12.40 0.64
N VAL A 294 6.37 11.41 1.39
CA VAL A 294 5.90 11.12 2.75
C VAL A 294 7.09 11.15 3.69
N ASP A 295 6.94 11.82 4.83
CA ASP A 295 7.99 11.93 5.83
C ASP A 295 7.40 11.97 7.26
N ASP A 296 8.26 11.84 8.28
CA ASP A 296 7.93 11.96 9.70
C ASP A 296 6.68 11.13 10.11
N VAL A 297 6.60 9.87 9.66
CA VAL A 297 5.50 8.99 10.00
C VAL A 297 5.67 8.44 11.42
N ALA A 298 4.77 8.81 12.30
CA ALA A 298 4.84 8.41 13.71
C ALA A 298 3.48 7.91 14.23
N SER A 299 3.51 6.91 15.13
CA SER A 299 2.35 6.40 15.88
C SER A 299 2.62 6.47 17.38
N ARG A 300 1.59 6.81 18.15
CA ARG A 300 1.60 6.83 19.62
C ARG A 300 0.34 6.19 20.17
#